data_a07eeb14cf414da5876407760926bdf3
#
_entry.id   a07eeb14cf414da5876407760926bdf3
#
_cell.length_a   1.000
_cell.length_b   1.000
_cell.length_c   1.000
_cell.angle_alpha   90.00
_cell.angle_beta   90.00
_cell.angle_gamma   90.00
#
_symmetry.space_group_name_H-M   'P 1'
#
loop_
_entity.id
_entity.type
_entity.pdbx_description
1 polymer ?
#
loop_
_entity_poly.entity_id
_entity_poly.type
_entity_poly.pdbx_seq_one_letter_code
_entity_poly.pdbx_strand_id
1 'polypeptide(L)'
;MNLPSQVNWRHAALVLFAAVLLVGMIRFFTSTPEIALMLGKPWEDMRQRSSAAIAPAIPGEIWGRLPKSDARLRFIDPQYGFVTPPARFLAVSFDKERVGSIRMSPQIEPLLLDDTLNVVLYLQKQWSNAGWLPIRVASNPPFADTPEWRARLRNVNRGGKSYWRAENNYQVMLVVGRFKDYRHPTEERYLITLELSRPWGLP
;
A
#
# COMPACT_ATOMS: atom_id res chain seq x y z
N MET A 1 -0.48 -51.38 37.52
CA MET A 1 0.18 -51.10 36.24
C MET A 1 -0.89 -50.62 35.27
N ASN A 2 -1.12 -49.27 35.15
CA ASN A 2 -2.17 -48.72 34.30
C ASN A 2 -1.62 -48.55 32.88
N LEU A 3 -2.26 -49.24 31.92
CA LEU A 3 -1.95 -49.04 30.49
C LEU A 3 -2.37 -47.63 30.04
N PRO A 4 -1.53 -46.91 29.26
CA PRO A 4 -1.91 -45.61 28.74
C PRO A 4 -3.06 -45.80 27.74
N SER A 5 -4.12 -45.01 27.88
CA SER A 5 -5.26 -44.93 26.99
C SER A 5 -4.79 -44.69 25.55
N GLN A 6 -5.15 -45.58 24.64
CA GLN A 6 -4.91 -45.37 23.20
C GLN A 6 -5.62 -44.09 22.77
N VAL A 7 -4.83 -43.03 22.54
CA VAL A 7 -5.32 -41.85 21.90
C VAL A 7 -5.82 -42.24 20.50
N ASN A 8 -7.14 -42.14 20.31
CA ASN A 8 -7.79 -42.48 19.05
C ASN A 8 -7.25 -41.55 17.95
N TRP A 9 -6.24 -41.98 17.19
CA TRP A 9 -5.60 -41.20 16.14
C TRP A 9 -6.60 -40.57 15.16
N ARG A 10 -7.73 -41.25 14.92
CA ARG A 10 -8.81 -40.71 14.09
C ARG A 10 -9.41 -39.44 14.69
N HIS A 11 -9.60 -39.35 16.00
CA HIS A 11 -10.10 -38.13 16.65
C HIS A 11 -9.03 -37.06 16.68
N ALA A 12 -7.76 -37.39 16.89
CA ALA A 12 -6.66 -36.41 16.83
C ALA A 12 -6.49 -35.81 15.42
N ALA A 13 -6.61 -36.67 14.37
CA ALA A 13 -6.56 -36.19 12.97
C ALA A 13 -7.75 -35.30 12.61
N LEU A 14 -8.97 -35.62 13.08
CA LEU A 14 -10.17 -34.79 12.86
C LEU A 14 -10.05 -33.41 13.56
N VAL A 15 -9.56 -33.40 14.80
CA VAL A 15 -9.34 -32.14 15.55
C VAL A 15 -8.29 -31.29 14.85
N LEU A 16 -7.17 -31.86 14.39
CA LEU A 16 -6.14 -31.15 13.64
C LEU A 16 -6.69 -30.56 12.33
N PHE A 17 -7.47 -31.36 11.59
CA PHE A 17 -8.10 -30.93 10.34
C PHE A 17 -9.09 -29.76 10.58
N ALA A 18 -9.94 -29.89 11.62
CA ALA A 18 -10.87 -28.83 12.01
C ALA A 18 -10.15 -27.55 12.44
N ALA A 19 -9.03 -27.67 13.18
CA ALA A 19 -8.20 -26.52 13.58
C ALA A 19 -7.56 -25.84 12.36
N VAL A 20 -7.04 -26.59 11.39
CA VAL A 20 -6.46 -26.06 10.15
C VAL A 20 -7.52 -25.34 9.32
N LEU A 21 -8.74 -25.91 9.20
CA LEU A 21 -9.86 -25.28 8.52
C LEU A 21 -10.31 -23.99 9.22
N LEU A 22 -10.38 -24.00 10.55
CA LEU A 22 -10.74 -22.82 11.34
C LEU A 22 -9.71 -21.70 11.19
N VAL A 23 -8.41 -22.02 11.28
CA VAL A 23 -7.33 -21.04 11.04
C VAL A 23 -7.37 -20.52 9.61
N GLY A 24 -7.62 -21.38 8.63
CA GLY A 24 -7.79 -20.98 7.22
C GLY A 24 -8.97 -20.04 7.03
N MET A 25 -10.12 -20.33 7.63
CA MET A 25 -11.29 -19.46 7.62
C MET A 25 -11.03 -18.12 8.30
N ILE A 26 -10.46 -18.11 9.50
CA ILE A 26 -10.11 -16.88 10.22
C ILE A 26 -9.18 -16.01 9.36
N ARG A 27 -8.13 -16.59 8.76
CA ARG A 27 -7.21 -15.86 7.86
C ARG A 27 -7.91 -15.33 6.62
N PHE A 28 -8.84 -16.08 6.03
CA PHE A 28 -9.61 -15.63 4.87
C PHE A 28 -10.52 -14.45 5.20
N PHE A 29 -11.21 -14.46 6.35
CA PHE A 29 -12.10 -13.37 6.79
C PHE A 29 -11.36 -12.17 7.38
N THR A 30 -10.11 -12.33 7.84
CA THR A 30 -9.28 -11.22 8.39
C THR A 30 -8.29 -10.66 7.39
N SER A 31 -8.18 -11.22 6.18
CA SER A 31 -7.28 -10.69 5.15
C SER A 31 -7.77 -9.33 4.65
N THR A 32 -6.94 -8.31 4.80
CA THR A 32 -7.20 -6.98 4.22
C THR A 32 -7.40 -7.12 2.71
N PRO A 33 -8.51 -6.59 2.14
CA PRO A 33 -8.70 -6.58 0.70
C PRO A 33 -7.50 -5.96 -0.03
N GLU A 34 -7.18 -6.47 -1.21
CA GLU A 34 -5.96 -6.13 -1.93
C GLU A 34 -6.23 -5.87 -3.40
N ILE A 35 -5.65 -4.79 -3.94
CA ILE A 35 -5.48 -4.56 -5.37
C ILE A 35 -4.05 -4.97 -5.74
N ALA A 36 -3.94 -6.04 -6.52
CA ALA A 36 -2.67 -6.59 -6.98
C ALA A 36 -2.47 -6.26 -8.46
N LEU A 37 -1.48 -5.43 -8.80
CA LEU A 37 -1.32 -4.92 -10.16
C LEU A 37 0.14 -4.63 -10.54
N MET A 38 0.36 -4.49 -11.85
CA MET A 38 1.58 -3.97 -12.46
C MET A 38 1.19 -2.93 -13.53
N LEU A 39 1.97 -1.85 -13.64
CA LEU A 39 1.74 -0.82 -14.67
C LEU A 39 1.87 -1.39 -16.09
N GLY A 40 1.02 -0.94 -16.99
CA GLY A 40 0.97 -1.37 -18.38
C GLY A 40 0.28 -2.72 -18.63
N LYS A 41 -0.06 -3.48 -17.59
CA LYS A 41 -0.82 -4.74 -17.73
C LYS A 41 -2.30 -4.47 -17.93
N PRO A 42 -3.03 -5.40 -18.58
CA PRO A 42 -4.47 -5.28 -18.75
C PRO A 42 -5.23 -5.22 -17.42
N TRP A 43 -6.38 -4.54 -17.39
CA TRP A 43 -7.30 -4.52 -16.25
C TRP A 43 -7.69 -5.92 -15.79
N GLU A 44 -7.90 -6.85 -16.73
CA GLU A 44 -8.30 -8.23 -16.42
C GLU A 44 -7.21 -8.98 -15.63
N ASP A 45 -5.93 -8.77 -15.92
CA ASP A 45 -4.82 -9.34 -15.13
C ASP A 45 -4.84 -8.83 -13.68
N MET A 46 -5.08 -7.53 -13.50
CA MET A 46 -5.25 -6.94 -12.17
C MET A 46 -6.48 -7.54 -11.46
N ARG A 47 -7.63 -7.66 -12.14
CA ARG A 47 -8.87 -8.21 -11.57
C ARG A 47 -8.67 -9.63 -11.05
N GLN A 48 -8.03 -10.49 -11.84
CA GLN A 48 -7.80 -11.89 -11.47
C GLN A 48 -6.88 -12.06 -10.26
N ARG A 49 -5.95 -11.11 -10.04
CA ARG A 49 -4.97 -11.14 -8.94
C ARG A 49 -5.41 -10.41 -7.69
N SER A 50 -6.48 -9.62 -7.77
CA SER A 50 -6.98 -8.79 -6.69
C SER A 50 -8.10 -9.49 -5.92
N SER A 51 -8.09 -9.33 -4.59
CA SER A 51 -9.21 -9.73 -3.73
C SER A 51 -10.22 -8.61 -3.53
N ALA A 52 -9.81 -7.34 -3.69
CA ALA A 52 -10.71 -6.21 -3.67
C ALA A 52 -11.42 -6.04 -5.02
N ALA A 53 -12.74 -5.82 -4.98
CA ALA A 53 -13.52 -5.58 -6.19
C ALA A 53 -13.32 -4.15 -6.71
N ILE A 54 -13.01 -4.03 -8.00
CA ILE A 54 -12.90 -2.76 -8.73
C ILE A 54 -13.67 -2.85 -10.05
N ALA A 55 -14.35 -1.77 -10.42
CA ALA A 55 -15.11 -1.72 -11.67
C ALA A 55 -14.17 -1.77 -12.89
N PRO A 56 -14.63 -2.32 -14.05
CA PRO A 56 -13.82 -2.42 -15.25
C PRO A 56 -13.36 -1.07 -15.78
N ALA A 57 -12.23 -1.09 -16.49
CA ALA A 57 -11.82 0.00 -17.36
C ALA A 57 -12.87 0.28 -18.43
N ILE A 58 -12.92 1.52 -18.94
CA ILE A 58 -13.79 1.86 -20.08
C ILE A 58 -12.96 1.65 -21.34
N PRO A 59 -13.42 0.80 -22.28
CA PRO A 59 -12.70 0.55 -23.51
C PRO A 59 -12.40 1.84 -24.30
N GLY A 60 -11.16 2.00 -24.73
CA GLY A 60 -10.72 3.14 -25.54
C GLY A 60 -10.52 4.45 -24.80
N GLU A 61 -10.86 4.55 -23.51
CA GLU A 61 -10.80 5.80 -22.74
C GLU A 61 -9.69 5.82 -21.68
N ILE A 62 -9.30 7.02 -21.26
CA ILE A 62 -8.49 7.27 -20.08
C ILE A 62 -9.45 7.52 -18.92
N TRP A 63 -9.44 6.66 -17.92
CA TRP A 63 -10.37 6.75 -16.79
C TRP A 63 -9.78 6.26 -15.48
N GLY A 64 -10.31 6.76 -14.37
CA GLY A 64 -9.96 6.33 -13.01
C GLY A 64 -11.03 5.47 -12.36
N ARG A 65 -10.63 4.49 -11.54
CA ARG A 65 -11.52 3.64 -10.74
C ARG A 65 -11.01 3.53 -9.31
N LEU A 66 -11.97 3.40 -8.39
CA LEU A 66 -11.70 3.12 -6.98
C LEU A 66 -12.24 1.73 -6.64
N PRO A 67 -11.55 0.96 -5.75
CA PRO A 67 -12.10 -0.24 -5.16
C PRO A 67 -13.41 0.04 -4.41
N LYS A 68 -14.27 -0.97 -4.30
CA LYS A 68 -15.54 -0.88 -3.56
C LYS A 68 -15.36 -0.90 -2.04
N SER A 69 -14.18 -1.24 -1.55
CA SER A 69 -13.81 -1.31 -0.13
C SER A 69 -12.43 -0.73 0.09
N ASP A 70 -12.12 -0.43 1.35
CA ASP A 70 -10.74 -0.16 1.76
C ASP A 70 -9.84 -1.30 1.30
N ALA A 71 -8.68 -0.99 0.73
CA ALA A 71 -7.77 -1.98 0.17
C ALA A 71 -6.31 -1.55 0.28
N ARG A 72 -5.40 -2.51 0.38
CA ARG A 72 -3.98 -2.25 0.20
C ARG A 72 -3.57 -2.43 -1.26
N LEU A 73 -2.52 -1.76 -1.65
CA LEU A 73 -1.86 -1.98 -2.93
C LEU A 73 -0.78 -3.04 -2.77
N ARG A 74 -0.79 -4.06 -3.63
CA ARG A 74 0.36 -4.93 -3.89
C ARG A 74 0.85 -4.70 -5.31
N PHE A 75 1.96 -3.99 -5.45
CA PHE A 75 2.65 -3.83 -6.72
C PHE A 75 3.47 -5.10 -7.00
N ILE A 76 3.12 -5.83 -8.04
CA ILE A 76 3.58 -7.21 -8.28
C ILE A 76 4.74 -7.32 -9.29
N ASP A 77 5.55 -6.29 -9.41
CA ASP A 77 6.78 -6.39 -10.21
C ASP A 77 7.76 -7.37 -9.55
N PRO A 78 8.41 -8.28 -10.32
CA PRO A 78 9.33 -9.28 -9.77
C PRO A 78 10.52 -8.70 -9.02
N GLN A 79 11.03 -7.54 -9.45
CA GLN A 79 12.20 -6.88 -8.86
C GLN A 79 11.76 -5.72 -7.94
N TYR A 80 10.84 -4.89 -8.40
CA TYR A 80 10.49 -3.62 -7.79
C TYR A 80 9.17 -3.67 -6.99
N GLY A 81 8.70 -4.88 -6.69
CA GLY A 81 7.45 -5.09 -5.96
C GLY A 81 7.48 -4.52 -4.54
N PHE A 82 6.31 -4.05 -4.08
CA PHE A 82 6.11 -3.61 -2.70
C PHE A 82 4.63 -3.70 -2.30
N VAL A 83 4.37 -3.60 -0.99
CA VAL A 83 3.01 -3.64 -0.43
C VAL A 83 2.80 -2.42 0.45
N THR A 84 1.63 -1.79 0.33
CA THR A 84 1.25 -0.65 1.18
C THR A 84 0.41 -1.10 2.39
N PRO A 85 0.31 -0.27 3.44
CA PRO A 85 -0.80 -0.37 4.36
C PRO A 85 -2.16 -0.24 3.65
N PRO A 86 -3.28 -0.64 4.31
CA PRO A 86 -4.63 -0.40 3.80
C PRO A 86 -4.90 1.08 3.56
N ALA A 87 -5.69 1.37 2.55
CA ALA A 87 -6.08 2.71 2.14
C ALA A 87 -7.58 2.81 1.96
N ARG A 88 -8.19 3.88 2.45
CA ARG A 88 -9.57 4.26 2.10
C ARG A 88 -9.63 4.90 0.73
N PHE A 89 -8.62 5.68 0.39
CA PHE A 89 -8.47 6.26 -0.93
C PHE A 89 -7.37 5.53 -1.71
N LEU A 90 -7.78 4.78 -2.73
CA LEU A 90 -6.92 4.16 -3.71
C LEU A 90 -7.58 4.30 -5.08
N ALA A 91 -6.98 5.04 -5.98
CA ALA A 91 -7.44 5.23 -7.35
C ALA A 91 -6.46 4.59 -8.33
N VAL A 92 -6.98 3.75 -9.21
CA VAL A 92 -6.24 3.18 -10.34
C VAL A 92 -6.68 3.90 -11.60
N SER A 93 -5.75 4.53 -12.30
CA SER A 93 -6.01 5.13 -13.61
C SER A 93 -5.67 4.14 -14.71
N PHE A 94 -6.51 4.12 -15.75
CA PHE A 94 -6.33 3.30 -16.93
C PHE A 94 -6.11 4.19 -18.14
N ASP A 95 -5.18 3.78 -18.99
CA ASP A 95 -5.04 4.25 -20.37
C ASP A 95 -5.56 3.13 -21.27
N LYS A 96 -6.73 3.38 -21.85
CA LYS A 96 -7.55 2.35 -22.48
C LYS A 96 -7.81 1.22 -21.47
N GLU A 97 -7.54 -0.02 -21.74
CA GLU A 97 -7.76 -1.12 -20.79
C GLU A 97 -6.49 -1.50 -19.98
N ARG A 98 -5.45 -0.66 -19.98
CA ARG A 98 -4.19 -0.95 -19.30
C ARG A 98 -4.01 -0.06 -18.06
N VAL A 99 -3.45 -0.63 -17.01
CA VAL A 99 -3.10 0.12 -15.79
C VAL A 99 -2.07 1.19 -16.13
N GLY A 100 -2.42 2.46 -15.95
CA GLY A 100 -1.59 3.61 -16.26
C GLY A 100 -0.83 4.15 -15.04
N SER A 101 -1.56 4.45 -13.97
CA SER A 101 -0.98 4.97 -12.72
C SER A 101 -1.86 4.63 -11.52
N ILE A 102 -1.29 4.80 -10.33
CA ILE A 102 -2.00 4.66 -9.06
C ILE A 102 -1.79 5.93 -8.25
N ARG A 103 -2.87 6.43 -7.62
CA ARG A 103 -2.81 7.45 -6.59
C ARG A 103 -3.58 6.98 -5.37
N MET A 104 -2.94 7.04 -4.20
CA MET A 104 -3.55 6.55 -2.98
C MET A 104 -3.07 7.30 -1.73
N SER A 105 -3.84 7.17 -0.65
CA SER A 105 -3.39 7.48 0.70
C SER A 105 -3.24 6.18 1.47
N PRO A 106 -2.01 5.69 1.76
CA PRO A 106 -1.79 4.39 2.40
C PRO A 106 -2.13 4.44 3.90
N GLN A 107 -3.37 4.80 4.20
CA GLN A 107 -3.97 4.95 5.52
C GLN A 107 -5.49 4.98 5.43
N ILE A 108 -6.16 4.55 6.48
CA ILE A 108 -7.62 4.57 6.56
C ILE A 108 -8.13 5.95 7.03
N GLU A 109 -7.41 6.55 7.98
CA GLU A 109 -7.73 7.85 8.58
C GLU A 109 -6.47 8.72 8.66
N PRO A 110 -6.59 10.04 8.83
CA PRO A 110 -5.44 10.89 9.11
C PRO A 110 -4.68 10.38 10.34
N LEU A 111 -3.37 10.20 10.22
CA LEU A 111 -2.50 9.59 11.24
C LEU A 111 -1.88 10.63 12.17
N LEU A 112 -1.45 10.21 13.34
CA LEU A 112 -0.51 10.96 14.17
C LEU A 112 0.88 10.99 13.53
N LEU A 113 1.76 11.88 13.98
CA LEU A 113 3.08 12.06 13.36
C LEU A 113 3.93 10.78 13.41
N ASP A 114 3.95 10.09 14.54
CA ASP A 114 4.74 8.87 14.70
C ASP A 114 4.25 7.74 13.78
N ASP A 115 2.95 7.53 13.70
CA ASP A 115 2.35 6.54 12.82
C ASP A 115 2.59 6.90 11.34
N THR A 116 2.54 8.20 11.01
CA THR A 116 2.86 8.69 9.67
C THR A 116 4.30 8.38 9.28
N LEU A 117 5.26 8.66 10.17
CA LEU A 117 6.67 8.34 9.95
C LEU A 117 6.89 6.84 9.83
N ASN A 118 6.24 6.02 10.67
CA ASN A 118 6.32 4.56 10.58
C ASN A 118 5.88 4.05 9.20
N VAL A 119 4.75 4.53 8.67
CA VAL A 119 4.25 4.15 7.34
C VAL A 119 5.24 4.58 6.25
N VAL A 120 5.70 5.82 6.30
CA VAL A 120 6.59 6.38 5.27
C VAL A 120 7.94 5.67 5.24
N LEU A 121 8.55 5.45 6.40
CA LEU A 121 9.84 4.76 6.53
C LEU A 121 9.72 3.28 6.14
N TYR A 122 8.60 2.63 6.46
CA TYR A 122 8.32 1.27 6.02
C TYR A 122 8.28 1.16 4.49
N LEU A 123 7.60 2.09 3.81
CA LEU A 123 7.55 2.13 2.34
C LEU A 123 8.93 2.37 1.73
N GLN A 124 9.66 3.38 2.23
CA GLN A 124 11.01 3.69 1.75
C GLN A 124 11.99 2.51 1.95
N LYS A 125 11.87 1.78 3.06
CA LYS A 125 12.68 0.57 3.32
C LYS A 125 12.40 -0.52 2.28
N GLN A 126 11.13 -0.77 1.94
CA GLN A 126 10.78 -1.72 0.89
C GLN A 126 11.38 -1.31 -0.45
N TRP A 127 11.24 -0.03 -0.83
CA TRP A 127 11.79 0.47 -2.09
C TRP A 127 13.31 0.34 -2.15
N SER A 128 14.03 0.76 -1.11
CA SER A 128 15.49 0.59 -1.05
C SER A 128 15.91 -0.87 -1.19
N ASN A 129 15.22 -1.78 -0.50
CA ASN A 129 15.51 -3.23 -0.56
C ASN A 129 15.21 -3.83 -1.95
N ALA A 130 14.25 -3.27 -2.68
CA ALA A 130 13.88 -3.69 -4.03
C ALA A 130 14.72 -2.99 -5.13
N GLY A 131 15.70 -2.15 -4.76
CA GLY A 131 16.58 -1.49 -5.72
C GLY A 131 16.06 -0.18 -6.29
N TRP A 132 14.99 0.39 -5.71
CA TRP A 132 14.60 1.76 -6.05
C TRP A 132 15.61 2.75 -5.52
N LEU A 133 15.89 3.79 -6.29
CA LEU A 133 16.80 4.87 -5.93
C LEU A 133 16.05 6.18 -5.68
N PRO A 134 16.37 6.91 -4.60
CA PRO A 134 15.82 8.24 -4.40
C PRO A 134 16.38 9.20 -5.46
N ILE A 135 15.51 10.04 -6.00
CA ILE A 135 15.87 11.08 -6.99
C ILE A 135 15.49 12.45 -6.48
N ARG A 136 16.08 13.50 -7.06
CA ARG A 136 15.88 14.91 -6.65
C ARG A 136 16.22 15.15 -5.17
N VAL A 137 17.19 14.42 -4.64
CA VAL A 137 17.53 14.38 -3.21
C VAL A 137 17.89 15.76 -2.64
N ALA A 138 18.53 16.63 -3.43
CA ALA A 138 18.91 17.98 -2.99
C ALA A 138 17.68 18.84 -2.58
N SER A 139 16.57 18.73 -3.30
CA SER A 139 15.34 19.49 -3.03
C SER A 139 14.27 18.70 -2.29
N ASN A 140 14.27 17.39 -2.46
CA ASN A 140 13.26 16.48 -1.92
C ASN A 140 13.93 15.21 -1.34
N PRO A 141 14.70 15.35 -0.25
CA PRO A 141 15.38 14.21 0.37
C PRO A 141 14.38 13.15 0.87
N PRO A 142 14.79 11.88 0.94
CA PRO A 142 14.00 10.85 1.61
C PRO A 142 13.59 11.26 3.02
N PHE A 143 12.42 10.83 3.43
CA PHE A 143 11.97 11.06 4.80
C PHE A 143 12.87 10.32 5.80
N ALA A 144 13.07 10.93 6.95
CA ALA A 144 13.80 10.35 8.07
C ALA A 144 13.12 10.73 9.40
N ASP A 145 13.29 9.90 10.40
CA ASP A 145 12.85 10.21 11.75
C ASP A 145 13.93 11.02 12.49
N THR A 146 14.01 12.30 12.18
CA THR A 146 14.95 13.26 12.79
C THR A 146 14.19 14.48 13.34
N PRO A 147 14.77 15.22 14.31
CA PRO A 147 14.16 16.45 14.81
C PRO A 147 13.80 17.45 13.71
N GLU A 148 14.64 17.57 12.68
CA GLU A 148 14.45 18.50 11.57
C GLU A 148 13.26 18.10 10.70
N TRP A 149 13.13 16.80 10.38
CA TRP A 149 11.97 16.28 9.64
C TRP A 149 10.68 16.42 10.45
N ARG A 150 10.73 16.11 11.74
CA ARG A 150 9.57 16.27 12.64
C ARG A 150 9.13 17.73 12.72
N ALA A 151 10.06 18.67 12.89
CA ALA A 151 9.77 20.11 12.88
C ALA A 151 9.19 20.58 11.53
N ARG A 152 9.75 20.10 10.42
CA ARG A 152 9.28 20.40 9.08
C ARG A 152 7.84 19.93 8.85
N LEU A 153 7.51 18.70 9.24
CA LEU A 153 6.18 18.13 9.06
C LEU A 153 5.12 18.82 9.93
N ARG A 154 5.49 19.27 11.15
CA ARG A 154 4.59 20.05 12.01
C ARG A 154 4.23 21.42 11.42
N ASN A 155 5.07 21.95 10.56
CA ASN A 155 4.79 23.23 9.92
C ASN A 155 3.71 23.05 8.83
N VAL A 156 2.52 23.62 9.05
CA VAL A 156 1.35 23.51 8.17
C VAL A 156 1.58 23.97 6.72
N ASN A 157 2.58 24.83 6.53
CA ASN A 157 2.90 25.42 5.21
C ASN A 157 4.01 24.68 4.48
N ARG A 158 4.63 23.66 5.07
CA ARG A 158 5.81 23.00 4.47
C ARG A 158 5.54 21.57 4.02
N GLY A 159 5.15 20.68 4.93
CA GLY A 159 5.05 19.25 4.63
C GLY A 159 6.36 18.63 4.13
N GLY A 160 6.26 17.48 3.51
CA GLY A 160 7.40 16.77 2.94
C GLY A 160 7.05 16.10 1.63
N LYS A 161 8.06 15.92 0.76
CA LYS A 161 7.93 15.21 -0.51
C LYS A 161 9.24 14.48 -0.80
N SER A 162 9.15 13.24 -1.30
CA SER A 162 10.29 12.49 -1.82
C SER A 162 9.92 11.78 -3.12
N TYR A 163 10.91 11.51 -3.95
CA TYR A 163 10.74 10.81 -5.22
C TYR A 163 11.69 9.63 -5.29
N TRP A 164 11.17 8.52 -5.82
CA TRP A 164 11.92 7.28 -5.99
C TRP A 164 11.74 6.76 -7.40
N ARG A 165 12.78 6.18 -7.97
CA ARG A 165 12.79 5.66 -9.33
C ARG A 165 13.33 4.23 -9.36
N ALA A 166 12.64 3.37 -10.08
CA ALA A 166 13.07 2.03 -10.43
C ALA A 166 13.53 2.07 -11.89
N GLU A 167 14.78 2.39 -12.11
CA GLU A 167 15.38 2.61 -13.44
C GLU A 167 14.53 3.54 -14.31
N ASN A 168 14.24 3.14 -15.56
CA ASN A 168 13.35 3.86 -16.47
C ASN A 168 11.93 3.26 -16.52
N ASN A 169 11.61 2.33 -15.61
CA ASN A 169 10.33 1.62 -15.62
C ASN A 169 9.25 2.33 -14.81
N TYR A 170 9.61 2.76 -13.58
CA TYR A 170 8.63 3.27 -12.62
C TYR A 170 9.18 4.46 -11.83
N GLN A 171 8.27 5.28 -11.37
CA GLN A 171 8.54 6.38 -10.46
C GLN A 171 7.45 6.45 -9.39
N VAL A 172 7.87 6.70 -8.15
CA VAL A 172 6.99 6.97 -7.02
C VAL A 172 7.23 8.38 -6.53
N MET A 173 6.14 9.09 -6.26
CA MET A 173 6.12 10.30 -5.46
C MET A 173 5.43 9.99 -4.14
N LEU A 174 6.07 10.36 -3.04
CA LEU A 174 5.51 10.26 -1.69
C LEU A 174 5.43 11.65 -1.09
N VAL A 175 4.24 12.05 -0.66
CA VAL A 175 3.98 13.35 -0.06
C VAL A 175 3.37 13.16 1.33
N VAL A 176 3.83 13.95 2.29
CA VAL A 176 3.25 14.04 3.63
C VAL A 176 2.88 15.49 3.92
N GLY A 177 1.66 15.70 4.30
CA GLY A 177 1.17 17.03 4.69
C GLY A 177 0.38 17.00 5.98
N ARG A 178 0.48 18.08 6.77
CA ARG A 178 -0.40 18.25 7.93
C ARG A 178 -1.82 18.45 7.45
N PHE A 179 -2.77 17.77 8.08
CA PHE A 179 -4.19 17.79 7.75
C PHE A 179 -5.00 18.32 8.92
N LYS A 180 -5.93 19.25 8.64
CA LYS A 180 -6.88 19.73 9.64
C LYS A 180 -8.05 18.76 9.70
N ASP A 181 -8.04 17.87 10.68
CA ASP A 181 -9.13 16.93 10.92
C ASP A 181 -10.17 17.57 11.83
N TYR A 182 -11.34 17.91 11.27
CA TYR A 182 -12.44 18.50 12.04
C TYR A 182 -13.05 17.55 13.08
N ARG A 183 -12.81 16.25 12.96
CA ARG A 183 -13.22 15.23 13.94
C ARG A 183 -12.29 15.19 15.15
N HIS A 184 -11.04 15.64 14.97
CA HIS A 184 -10.00 15.69 16.01
C HIS A 184 -9.29 17.06 15.99
N PRO A 185 -10.01 18.16 16.34
CA PRO A 185 -9.53 19.51 16.10
C PRO A 185 -8.33 19.91 16.95
N THR A 186 -8.06 19.19 18.05
CA THR A 186 -6.95 19.43 18.97
C THR A 186 -5.70 18.60 18.68
N GLU A 187 -5.79 17.67 17.71
CA GLU A 187 -4.71 16.75 17.37
C GLU A 187 -3.98 17.16 16.08
N GLU A 188 -2.68 16.91 16.05
CA GLU A 188 -1.91 17.02 14.82
C GLU A 188 -2.10 15.76 13.97
N ARG A 189 -2.83 15.88 12.88
CA ARG A 189 -3.09 14.78 11.95
C ARG A 189 -2.42 15.01 10.61
N TYR A 190 -2.03 13.91 9.94
CA TYR A 190 -1.28 13.93 8.71
C TYR A 190 -1.92 13.04 7.65
N LEU A 191 -1.81 13.48 6.39
CA LEU A 191 -2.17 12.69 5.22
C LEU A 191 -0.91 12.34 4.43
N ILE A 192 -0.82 11.07 4.04
CA ILE A 192 0.18 10.56 3.12
C ILE A 192 -0.48 10.44 1.75
N THR A 193 0.19 10.90 0.72
CA THR A 193 -0.18 10.63 -0.68
C THR A 193 0.96 9.89 -1.35
N LEU A 194 0.64 8.77 -1.96
CA LEU A 194 1.54 8.00 -2.81
C LEU A 194 1.01 8.04 -4.23
N GLU A 195 1.88 8.32 -5.18
CA GLU A 195 1.59 8.22 -6.60
C GLU A 195 2.65 7.35 -7.26
N LEU A 196 2.21 6.29 -7.96
CA LEU A 196 3.06 5.38 -8.73
C LEU A 196 2.68 5.48 -10.20
N SER A 197 3.65 5.74 -11.06
CA SER A 197 3.46 5.86 -12.50
C SER A 197 4.72 5.44 -13.26
N ARG A 198 4.65 5.49 -14.59
CA ARG A 198 5.85 5.57 -15.42
C ARG A 198 6.58 6.89 -15.11
N PRO A 199 7.90 6.98 -15.34
CA PRO A 199 8.65 8.20 -15.07
C PRO A 199 8.04 9.43 -15.75
N TRP A 200 7.86 10.51 -14.99
CA TRP A 200 7.45 11.82 -15.53
C TRP A 200 8.67 12.56 -16.03
N GLY A 201 8.71 12.87 -17.30
CA GLY A 201 9.79 13.63 -17.88
C GLY A 201 11.16 12.99 -17.67
N LEU A 202 11.98 13.00 -18.65
CA LEU A 202 13.40 12.76 -18.49
C LEU A 202 14.00 13.93 -17.69
N PRO A 203 15.05 13.70 -16.91
CA PRO A 203 15.75 14.77 -16.22
C PRO A 203 16.25 15.83 -17.17
#